data_53b8e9ffc1dbed1fdc6f89d36be9f275
#
_entry.id   53b8e9ffc1dbed1fdc6f89d36be9f275
#
_cell.length_a   1.000
_cell.length_b   1.000
_cell.length_c   1.000
_cell.angle_alpha   90.00
_cell.angle_beta   90.00
_cell.angle_gamma   90.00
#
_symmetry.space_group_name_H-M   'P 1'
#
loop_
_entity.id
_entity.type
_entity.pdbx_description
1 polymer ?
#
loop_
_entity_poly.entity_id
_entity_poly.type
_entity_poly.pdbx_seq_one_letter_code
_entity_poly.pdbx_strand_id
1 'polypeptide(L)'
;MKKRLLATVLAVAMMGTLAACGNGTKTDSAGNDANSSKTEQVSSEAEQSGTDDSLQRVLDAGVLSVGAEGNWEPYVDNQDGTGELDGFEVQMAAEIAKRLGVKVDEADNIVGDSFDGVIAGLDAERYDVVICGVCPTPERKEKYNMSDPYGEQLIALVVKGDNDTIKGFDDLKGKTSANSLSSSSGNIARSYGAELTEASLEQGMLLIQQGRADCTINDAASINAYMKANPDADVKIAAYYEPENEYEIQSSVMCRKEDKALCDAINKAIHEIISDGTAKKLAEQYFGEDFASNVSLYK
;
A
#
# COMPACT_ATOMS: atom_id res chain seq x y z
N MET A 1 38.17 18.74 -33.06
CA MET A 1 39.06 19.54 -32.21
C MET A 1 38.92 19.08 -30.77
N LYS A 2 40.03 18.66 -30.21
CA LYS A 2 40.21 18.15 -28.85
C LYS A 2 40.05 19.29 -27.86
N LYS A 3 39.39 19.05 -26.70
CA LYS A 3 39.85 19.60 -25.41
C LYS A 3 39.37 18.70 -24.27
N ARG A 4 40.33 18.15 -23.58
CA ARG A 4 40.36 17.47 -22.29
C ARG A 4 40.41 18.52 -21.18
N LEU A 5 40.17 18.06 -19.97
CA LEU A 5 40.63 18.50 -18.64
C LEU A 5 39.41 18.70 -17.70
N LEU A 6 39.40 18.41 -16.42
CA LEU A 6 40.39 17.80 -15.50
C LEU A 6 39.60 17.34 -14.25
N ALA A 7 40.00 16.24 -13.66
CA ALA A 7 39.54 15.76 -12.36
C ALA A 7 40.10 16.65 -11.24
N THR A 8 39.34 16.82 -10.14
CA THR A 8 39.93 17.23 -8.88
C THR A 8 39.32 16.42 -7.75
N VAL A 9 40.10 15.50 -7.23
CA VAL A 9 39.93 14.75 -5.99
C VAL A 9 40.30 15.71 -4.85
N LEU A 10 39.45 15.80 -3.82
CA LEU A 10 39.85 16.38 -2.53
C LEU A 10 39.45 15.39 -1.42
N ALA A 11 40.45 14.64 -1.00
CA ALA A 11 40.44 13.86 0.22
C ALA A 11 40.83 14.76 1.40
N VAL A 12 40.03 14.83 2.44
CA VAL A 12 40.45 15.35 3.75
C VAL A 12 40.24 14.30 4.79
N ALA A 13 41.33 13.71 5.24
CA ALA A 13 41.45 12.90 6.43
C ALA A 13 41.64 13.81 7.65
N MET A 14 40.93 13.61 8.73
CA MET A 14 41.34 14.08 10.05
C MET A 14 41.26 12.94 11.07
N MET A 15 42.44 12.62 11.57
CA MET A 15 42.74 11.70 12.68
C MET A 15 42.60 12.42 14.02
N GLY A 16 42.28 11.58 15.03
CA GLY A 16 42.91 11.65 16.38
C GLY A 16 42.14 12.54 17.37
N THR A 17 41.84 12.09 18.56
CA THR A 17 42.78 11.63 19.57
C THR A 17 42.06 10.85 20.67
N LEU A 18 42.66 9.74 21.08
CA LEU A 18 42.43 9.07 22.35
C LEU A 18 43.06 9.88 23.52
N ALA A 19 42.35 9.92 24.65
CA ALA A 19 43.02 10.11 25.94
C ALA A 19 42.39 9.18 26.97
N ALA A 20 43.13 8.18 27.35
CA ALA A 20 42.95 7.33 28.50
C ALA A 20 43.70 7.93 29.71
N CYS A 21 43.24 7.67 30.92
CA CYS A 21 43.95 7.54 32.20
C CYS A 21 42.88 7.51 33.29
N GLY A 22 42.78 6.58 34.22
CA GLY A 22 43.74 5.67 34.77
C GLY A 22 43.54 5.58 36.27
N ASN A 23 43.26 4.41 36.74
CA ASN A 23 43.82 3.82 37.96
C ASN A 23 43.48 4.33 39.36
N GLY A 24 43.10 3.38 40.23
CA GLY A 24 43.61 3.35 41.61
C GLY A 24 42.60 2.91 42.66
N THR A 25 42.59 1.64 42.96
CA THR A 25 42.88 0.83 44.14
C THR A 25 41.98 0.91 45.38
N LYS A 26 41.40 -0.28 45.67
CA LYS A 26 41.25 -1.03 46.94
C LYS A 26 41.23 -0.30 48.29
N THR A 27 40.25 -0.61 49.14
CA THR A 27 40.43 -1.55 50.27
C THR A 27 39.15 -1.76 51.08
N ASP A 28 38.99 -2.97 51.55
CA ASP A 28 38.12 -3.63 52.50
C ASP A 28 37.57 -2.82 53.71
N SER A 29 36.36 -3.11 54.14
CA SER A 29 36.03 -3.95 55.30
C SER A 29 34.59 -3.72 55.81
N ALA A 30 33.90 -4.82 55.92
CA ALA A 30 32.95 -5.31 56.90
C ALA A 30 32.16 -4.38 57.81
N GLY A 31 30.87 -4.73 57.93
CA GLY A 31 30.10 -4.50 59.16
C GLY A 31 28.61 -4.28 58.92
N ASN A 32 27.84 -5.31 58.96
CA ASN A 32 26.55 -5.57 59.60
C ASN A 32 25.68 -4.37 60.00
N ASP A 33 24.47 -4.29 59.58
CA ASP A 33 23.26 -4.76 60.24
C ASP A 33 21.97 -4.24 59.58
N ALA A 34 20.97 -5.09 59.68
CA ALA A 34 19.63 -5.01 59.24
C ALA A 34 18.87 -3.68 59.49
N ASN A 35 18.12 -3.23 58.52
CA ASN A 35 16.68 -3.01 58.77
C ASN A 35 15.87 -3.01 57.49
N SER A 36 14.80 -3.76 57.50
CA SER A 36 13.74 -3.91 56.55
C SER A 36 13.01 -2.57 56.32
N SER A 37 12.91 -2.17 55.05
CA SER A 37 11.78 -1.39 54.60
C SER A 37 11.55 -1.70 53.12
N LYS A 38 10.53 -2.49 52.88
CA LYS A 38 9.92 -2.76 51.61
C LYS A 38 9.35 -1.46 51.05
N THR A 39 10.04 -0.86 50.11
CA THR A 39 9.45 0.16 49.27
C THR A 39 9.06 -0.51 47.97
N GLU A 40 7.80 -0.78 47.81
CA GLU A 40 7.22 -1.18 46.54
C GLU A 40 7.44 -0.03 45.56
N GLN A 41 8.37 -0.26 44.63
CA GLN A 41 8.52 0.59 43.47
C GLN A 41 7.39 0.19 42.52
N VAL A 42 6.27 0.88 42.64
CA VAL A 42 5.25 0.93 41.63
C VAL A 42 5.87 1.59 40.42
N SER A 43 6.31 0.79 39.47
CA SER A 43 6.56 1.28 38.12
C SER A 43 5.23 1.73 37.54
N SER A 44 4.94 3.01 37.67
CA SER A 44 3.93 3.65 36.85
C SER A 44 4.46 3.63 35.42
N GLU A 45 4.07 2.63 34.64
CA GLU A 45 3.97 2.79 33.20
C GLU A 45 3.00 3.97 33.00
N ALA A 46 3.56 5.13 32.73
CA ALA A 46 2.81 6.25 32.20
C ALA A 46 2.41 5.83 30.78
N GLU A 47 1.19 5.30 30.65
CA GLU A 47 0.49 5.35 29.39
C GLU A 47 0.46 6.81 28.97
N GLN A 48 1.31 7.20 28.03
CA GLN A 48 1.17 8.42 27.28
C GLN A 48 -0.08 8.24 26.41
N SER A 49 -1.25 8.50 26.99
CA SER A 49 -2.46 8.78 26.22
C SER A 49 -2.29 10.19 25.64
N GLY A 50 -1.46 10.32 24.61
CA GLY A 50 -1.57 11.43 23.68
C GLY A 50 -2.97 11.35 23.08
N THR A 51 -3.72 12.43 23.15
CA THR A 51 -5.00 12.53 22.44
C THR A 51 -4.70 12.34 20.97
N ASP A 52 -5.35 11.35 20.33
CA ASP A 52 -5.25 11.14 18.87
C ASP A 52 -5.79 12.41 18.18
N ASP A 53 -4.89 13.20 17.62
CA ASP A 53 -5.16 14.44 16.90
C ASP A 53 -5.15 14.30 15.39
N SER A 54 -5.09 13.05 14.88
CA SER A 54 -4.92 12.75 13.45
C SER A 54 -5.98 13.41 12.57
N LEU A 55 -7.25 13.35 12.97
CA LEU A 55 -8.33 14.05 12.26
C LEU A 55 -8.13 15.56 12.33
N GLN A 56 -7.77 16.10 13.50
CA GLN A 56 -7.62 17.54 13.66
C GLN A 56 -6.48 18.10 12.81
N ARG A 57 -5.36 17.36 12.67
CA ARG A 57 -4.25 17.74 11.77
C ARG A 57 -4.73 17.92 10.32
N VAL A 58 -5.53 16.97 9.81
CA VAL A 58 -6.10 17.04 8.45
C VAL A 58 -7.07 18.23 8.32
N LEU A 59 -7.93 18.46 9.33
CA LEU A 59 -8.87 19.56 9.31
C LEU A 59 -8.17 20.94 9.37
N ASP A 60 -7.14 21.07 10.18
CA ASP A 60 -6.36 22.31 10.33
C ASP A 60 -5.53 22.59 9.06
N ALA A 61 -5.01 21.57 8.43
CA ALA A 61 -4.31 21.66 7.14
C ALA A 61 -5.27 22.02 5.98
N GLY A 62 -6.55 21.65 6.11
CA GLY A 62 -7.56 21.83 5.06
C GLY A 62 -7.39 20.91 3.85
N VAL A 63 -6.48 19.93 3.96
CA VAL A 63 -6.17 18.95 2.91
C VAL A 63 -6.00 17.56 3.49
N LEU A 64 -6.38 16.54 2.72
CA LEU A 64 -6.09 15.13 2.95
C LEU A 64 -5.01 14.70 1.95
N SER A 65 -3.85 14.30 2.45
CA SER A 65 -2.75 13.80 1.63
C SER A 65 -2.89 12.29 1.43
N VAL A 66 -2.85 11.84 0.15
CA VAL A 66 -3.17 10.46 -0.23
C VAL A 66 -2.03 9.82 -0.99
N GLY A 67 -1.57 8.65 -0.55
CA GLY A 67 -0.64 7.80 -1.27
C GLY A 67 -1.36 6.83 -2.21
N ALA A 68 -0.92 6.76 -3.47
CA ALA A 68 -1.42 5.85 -4.48
C ALA A 68 -0.34 5.52 -5.52
N GLU A 69 -0.50 4.43 -6.28
CA GLU A 69 0.27 4.20 -7.51
C GLU A 69 -0.35 5.02 -8.65
N GLY A 70 0.46 5.66 -9.48
CA GLY A 70 -0.02 6.52 -10.57
C GLY A 70 -0.21 5.83 -11.92
N ASN A 71 -0.07 4.52 -11.98
CA ASN A 71 -0.10 3.72 -13.20
C ASN A 71 -0.99 2.46 -13.06
N TRP A 72 -2.11 2.59 -12.36
CA TRP A 72 -3.04 1.49 -12.13
C TRP A 72 -4.43 1.80 -12.69
N GLU A 73 -4.53 1.95 -14.02
CA GLU A 73 -5.79 2.18 -14.74
C GLU A 73 -6.76 0.99 -14.53
N PRO A 74 -8.05 1.23 -14.30
CA PRO A 74 -8.77 2.51 -14.23
C PRO A 74 -8.93 3.06 -12.80
N TYR A 75 -8.15 2.60 -11.86
CA TYR A 75 -8.21 3.01 -10.45
C TYR A 75 -7.48 4.32 -10.19
N VAL A 76 -6.23 4.41 -10.61
CA VAL A 76 -5.40 5.61 -10.55
C VAL A 76 -4.62 5.71 -11.85
N ASP A 77 -4.80 6.78 -12.58
CA ASP A 77 -4.16 6.95 -13.87
C ASP A 77 -3.79 8.41 -14.16
N ASN A 78 -2.69 8.57 -14.90
CA ASN A 78 -2.22 9.84 -15.45
C ASN A 78 -2.15 9.71 -16.98
N GLN A 79 -3.31 9.47 -17.58
CA GLN A 79 -3.45 9.07 -18.99
C GLN A 79 -2.88 10.07 -19.98
N ASP A 80 -2.91 11.34 -19.68
CA ASP A 80 -2.51 12.38 -20.63
C ASP A 80 -1.11 12.95 -20.38
N GLY A 81 -0.40 12.46 -19.34
CA GLY A 81 0.92 12.93 -18.96
C GLY A 81 0.95 14.39 -18.48
N THR A 82 -0.20 14.98 -18.18
CA THR A 82 -0.30 16.37 -17.67
C THR A 82 0.07 16.47 -16.20
N GLY A 83 0.10 15.33 -15.49
CA GLY A 83 0.29 15.25 -14.05
C GLY A 83 -1.00 15.31 -13.25
N GLU A 84 -2.16 15.51 -13.91
CA GLU A 84 -3.47 15.35 -13.28
C GLU A 84 -3.81 13.85 -13.19
N LEU A 85 -4.17 13.39 -11.99
CA LEU A 85 -4.62 12.01 -11.77
C LEU A 85 -6.12 11.92 -11.96
N ASP A 86 -6.60 10.83 -12.57
CA ASP A 86 -8.00 10.43 -12.60
C ASP A 86 -8.14 8.94 -12.28
N GLY A 87 -9.35 8.46 -12.07
CA GLY A 87 -9.66 7.08 -11.80
C GLY A 87 -10.56 6.89 -10.59
N PHE A 88 -11.02 5.67 -10.41
CA PHE A 88 -11.97 5.33 -9.34
C PHE A 88 -11.47 5.72 -7.94
N GLU A 89 -10.22 5.39 -7.62
CA GLU A 89 -9.59 5.66 -6.33
C GLU A 89 -9.38 7.17 -6.12
N VAL A 90 -9.02 7.89 -7.18
CA VAL A 90 -8.84 9.35 -7.14
C VAL A 90 -10.17 10.04 -6.82
N GLN A 91 -11.24 9.62 -7.46
CA GLN A 91 -12.58 10.18 -7.21
C GLN A 91 -13.12 9.76 -5.84
N MET A 92 -12.84 8.54 -5.37
CA MET A 92 -13.17 8.12 -4.01
C MET A 92 -12.44 8.97 -2.96
N ALA A 93 -11.14 9.24 -3.15
CA ALA A 93 -10.37 10.11 -2.28
C ALA A 93 -10.98 11.53 -2.23
N ALA A 94 -11.35 12.09 -3.39
CA ALA A 94 -12.00 13.39 -3.49
C ALA A 94 -13.36 13.43 -2.76
N GLU A 95 -14.18 12.40 -2.88
CA GLU A 95 -15.46 12.31 -2.18
C GLU A 95 -15.30 12.10 -0.67
N ILE A 96 -14.29 11.34 -0.23
CA ILE A 96 -13.95 11.21 1.21
C ILE A 96 -13.51 12.59 1.75
N ALA A 97 -12.53 13.24 1.12
CA ALA A 97 -12.05 14.55 1.55
C ALA A 97 -13.18 15.60 1.64
N LYS A 98 -14.05 15.63 0.65
CA LYS A 98 -15.23 16.53 0.63
C LYS A 98 -16.16 16.30 1.83
N ARG A 99 -16.39 15.05 2.25
CA ARG A 99 -17.21 14.76 3.43
C ARG A 99 -16.51 15.08 4.74
N LEU A 100 -15.19 15.03 4.77
CA LEU A 100 -14.39 15.54 5.89
C LEU A 100 -14.36 17.07 5.92
N GLY A 101 -14.80 17.77 4.86
CA GLY A 101 -14.78 19.23 4.76
C GLY A 101 -13.42 19.79 4.33
N VAL A 102 -12.56 18.97 3.73
CA VAL A 102 -11.23 19.32 3.23
C VAL A 102 -11.12 19.01 1.72
N LYS A 103 -9.95 19.26 1.13
CA LYS A 103 -9.64 18.88 -0.25
C LYS A 103 -8.60 17.76 -0.24
N VAL A 104 -8.45 17.06 -1.36
CA VAL A 104 -7.26 16.23 -1.61
C VAL A 104 -6.10 17.17 -1.93
N ASP A 105 -4.93 16.89 -1.39
CA ASP A 105 -3.72 17.64 -1.72
C ASP A 105 -3.24 17.29 -3.13
N GLU A 106 -3.50 18.21 -4.07
CA GLU A 106 -3.13 18.02 -5.48
C GLU A 106 -1.61 18.13 -5.73
N ALA A 107 -0.90 18.85 -4.84
CA ALA A 107 0.53 19.07 -4.98
C ALA A 107 1.35 17.84 -4.59
N ASP A 108 0.84 17.05 -3.67
CA ASP A 108 1.46 15.86 -3.10
C ASP A 108 0.63 14.58 -3.36
N ASN A 109 -0.23 14.58 -4.38
CA ASN A 109 -0.85 13.34 -4.89
C ASN A 109 0.26 12.39 -5.30
N ILE A 110 0.72 11.64 -4.32
CA ILE A 110 2.00 10.98 -4.36
C ILE A 110 1.82 9.68 -5.06
N VAL A 111 2.28 9.73 -6.25
CA VAL A 111 2.55 8.57 -7.06
C VAL A 111 3.76 7.87 -6.45
N GLY A 112 3.52 6.77 -5.75
CA GLY A 112 4.60 5.83 -5.41
C GLY A 112 5.02 5.08 -6.66
N ASP A 113 6.31 4.76 -6.75
CA ASP A 113 6.86 3.98 -7.88
C ASP A 113 6.37 2.52 -7.87
N SER A 114 5.83 2.04 -6.74
CA SER A 114 5.34 0.67 -6.55
C SER A 114 4.39 0.60 -5.35
N PHE A 115 3.52 -0.41 -5.31
CA PHE A 115 2.61 -0.67 -4.20
C PHE A 115 3.34 -0.76 -2.84
N ASP A 116 4.47 -1.48 -2.78
CA ASP A 116 5.28 -1.59 -1.56
C ASP A 116 5.88 -0.24 -1.17
N GLY A 117 6.27 0.58 -2.15
CA GLY A 117 6.76 1.95 -1.95
C GLY A 117 5.68 2.87 -1.38
N VAL A 118 4.44 2.70 -1.82
CA VAL A 118 3.27 3.44 -1.30
C VAL A 118 3.04 3.10 0.17
N ILE A 119 3.05 1.81 0.54
CA ILE A 119 2.88 1.41 1.95
C ILE A 119 4.03 1.94 2.83
N ALA A 120 5.28 1.81 2.37
CA ALA A 120 6.43 2.34 3.08
C ALA A 120 6.39 3.87 3.24
N GLY A 121 5.77 4.58 2.30
CA GLY A 121 5.54 6.02 2.38
C GLY A 121 4.57 6.41 3.49
N LEU A 122 3.53 5.62 3.77
CA LEU A 122 2.63 5.81 4.91
C LEU A 122 3.38 5.67 6.23
N ASP A 123 4.21 4.61 6.35
CA ASP A 123 5.05 4.38 7.54
C ASP A 123 6.07 5.52 7.76
N ALA A 124 6.50 6.17 6.69
CA ALA A 124 7.40 7.33 6.72
C ALA A 124 6.67 8.68 6.83
N GLU A 125 5.38 8.69 7.11
CA GLU A 125 4.53 9.89 7.28
C GLU A 125 4.56 10.85 6.07
N ARG A 126 4.76 10.31 4.86
CA ARG A 126 4.79 11.12 3.63
C ARG A 126 3.40 11.62 3.22
N TYR A 127 2.35 10.96 3.68
CA TYR A 127 0.94 11.27 3.49
C TYR A 127 0.11 10.73 4.65
N ASP A 128 -1.15 11.14 4.71
CA ASP A 128 -2.06 10.80 5.80
C ASP A 128 -2.63 9.40 5.67
N VAL A 129 -2.98 8.99 4.43
CA VAL A 129 -3.65 7.73 4.14
C VAL A 129 -3.16 7.12 2.83
N VAL A 130 -3.40 5.83 2.64
CA VAL A 130 -3.26 5.14 1.35
C VAL A 130 -4.65 4.74 0.84
N ILE A 131 -4.94 5.14 -0.41
CA ILE A 131 -6.12 4.72 -1.18
C ILE A 131 -5.59 4.17 -2.50
N CYS A 132 -5.41 2.85 -2.57
CA CYS A 132 -4.77 2.15 -3.69
C CYS A 132 -5.17 0.66 -3.68
N GLY A 133 -6.47 0.37 -3.67
CA GLY A 133 -7.00 -0.99 -3.70
C GLY A 133 -6.50 -1.89 -2.56
N VAL A 134 -6.27 -1.32 -1.38
CA VAL A 134 -5.67 -2.04 -0.27
C VAL A 134 -6.66 -2.98 0.40
N CYS A 135 -6.48 -4.28 0.22
CA CYS A 135 -7.30 -5.28 0.90
C CYS A 135 -7.05 -5.28 2.41
N PRO A 136 -8.09 -5.31 3.27
CA PRO A 136 -7.98 -5.27 4.73
C PRO A 136 -7.66 -6.64 5.32
N THR A 137 -6.50 -7.21 4.94
CA THR A 137 -6.07 -8.52 5.45
C THR A 137 -5.85 -8.52 6.96
N PRO A 138 -5.92 -9.70 7.63
CA PRO A 138 -5.63 -9.80 9.06
C PRO A 138 -4.28 -9.19 9.46
N GLU A 139 -3.23 -9.46 8.69
CA GLU A 139 -1.87 -8.94 8.94
C GLU A 139 -1.82 -7.42 8.85
N ARG A 140 -2.56 -6.83 7.88
CA ARG A 140 -2.64 -5.37 7.75
C ARG A 140 -3.41 -4.75 8.91
N LYS A 141 -4.51 -5.38 9.38
CA LYS A 141 -5.27 -4.91 10.54
C LYS A 141 -4.48 -4.95 11.84
N GLU A 142 -3.44 -5.80 11.94
CA GLU A 142 -2.53 -5.79 13.09
C GLU A 142 -1.64 -4.54 13.13
N LYS A 143 -1.16 -4.08 11.96
CA LYS A 143 -0.21 -2.98 11.82
C LYS A 143 -0.85 -1.61 11.61
N TYR A 144 -2.00 -1.57 10.96
CA TYR A 144 -2.67 -0.36 10.49
C TYR A 144 -4.11 -0.29 10.98
N ASN A 145 -4.69 0.90 10.98
CA ASN A 145 -6.13 1.05 11.00
C ASN A 145 -6.63 0.96 9.55
N MET A 146 -7.42 -0.06 9.26
CA MET A 146 -8.07 -0.26 7.97
C MET A 146 -9.51 0.24 8.07
N SER A 147 -9.93 1.06 7.11
CA SER A 147 -11.33 1.46 7.03
C SER A 147 -12.26 0.27 6.70
N ASP A 148 -13.55 0.48 6.85
CA ASP A 148 -14.54 -0.34 6.18
C ASP A 148 -14.33 -0.27 4.66
N PRO A 149 -14.68 -1.32 3.90
CA PRO A 149 -14.44 -1.35 2.47
C PRO A 149 -15.31 -0.33 1.73
N TYR A 150 -14.74 0.27 0.68
CA TYR A 150 -15.44 1.18 -0.23
C TYR A 150 -15.64 0.59 -1.63
N GLY A 151 -15.01 -0.53 -1.95
CA GLY A 151 -15.07 -1.19 -3.25
C GLY A 151 -14.68 -2.65 -3.19
N GLU A 152 -14.88 -3.35 -4.29
CA GLU A 152 -14.46 -4.74 -4.51
C GLU A 152 -13.69 -4.83 -5.83
N GLN A 153 -12.78 -5.79 -5.93
CA GLN A 153 -11.94 -6.09 -7.08
C GLN A 153 -12.33 -7.46 -7.66
N LEU A 154 -12.25 -7.58 -8.98
CA LEU A 154 -12.37 -8.87 -9.66
C LEU A 154 -10.96 -9.36 -10.02
N ILE A 155 -10.42 -10.26 -9.25
CA ILE A 155 -9.04 -10.73 -9.40
C ILE A 155 -8.94 -11.79 -10.50
N ALA A 156 -7.95 -11.65 -11.37
CA ALA A 156 -7.72 -12.60 -12.46
C ALA A 156 -6.24 -13.02 -12.57
N LEU A 157 -6.05 -14.23 -13.05
CA LEU A 157 -4.78 -14.86 -13.36
C LEU A 157 -4.46 -14.67 -14.85
N VAL A 158 -3.32 -14.08 -15.15
CA VAL A 158 -2.83 -13.85 -16.51
C VAL A 158 -1.63 -14.73 -16.80
N VAL A 159 -1.62 -15.28 -18.00
CA VAL A 159 -0.53 -16.10 -18.53
C VAL A 159 -0.20 -15.66 -19.96
N LYS A 160 0.90 -16.19 -20.52
CA LYS A 160 1.25 -15.97 -21.92
C LYS A 160 0.13 -16.51 -22.85
N GLY A 161 -0.09 -15.88 -24.01
CA GLY A 161 -1.17 -16.20 -24.92
C GLY A 161 -1.17 -17.64 -25.43
N ASP A 162 0.01 -18.22 -25.66
CA ASP A 162 0.20 -19.61 -26.08
C ASP A 162 0.29 -20.63 -24.92
N ASN A 163 0.13 -20.18 -23.64
CA ASN A 163 0.17 -21.07 -22.49
C ASN A 163 -1.03 -22.04 -22.51
N ASP A 164 -0.75 -23.34 -22.29
CA ASP A 164 -1.73 -24.43 -22.22
C ASP A 164 -1.62 -25.25 -20.92
N THR A 165 -0.68 -24.91 -20.04
CA THR A 165 -0.35 -25.66 -18.82
C THR A 165 -0.95 -25.07 -17.56
N ILE A 166 -1.09 -23.73 -17.48
CA ILE A 166 -1.73 -23.05 -16.35
C ILE A 166 -3.15 -22.66 -16.78
N LYS A 167 -4.14 -23.31 -16.20
CA LYS A 167 -5.58 -23.10 -16.49
C LYS A 167 -6.34 -22.54 -15.32
N GLY A 168 -5.73 -22.52 -14.13
CA GLY A 168 -6.31 -22.03 -12.89
C GLY A 168 -5.26 -21.87 -11.82
N PHE A 169 -5.71 -21.41 -10.66
CA PHE A 169 -4.83 -21.11 -9.52
C PHE A 169 -4.14 -22.38 -8.98
N ASP A 170 -4.79 -23.55 -9.04
CA ASP A 170 -4.21 -24.83 -8.59
C ASP A 170 -2.95 -25.25 -9.38
N ASP A 171 -2.77 -24.71 -10.59
CA ASP A 171 -1.60 -24.99 -11.44
C ASP A 171 -0.37 -24.14 -11.08
N LEU A 172 -0.47 -23.24 -10.08
CA LEU A 172 0.58 -22.28 -9.74
C LEU A 172 1.72 -22.85 -8.91
N LYS A 173 1.58 -24.07 -8.38
CA LYS A 173 2.61 -24.69 -7.55
C LYS A 173 3.94 -24.80 -8.28
N GLY A 174 4.98 -24.16 -7.74
CA GLY A 174 6.33 -24.13 -8.31
C GLY A 174 6.47 -23.27 -9.57
N LYS A 175 5.47 -22.43 -9.87
CA LYS A 175 5.51 -21.42 -10.94
C LYS A 175 6.04 -20.10 -10.43
N THR A 176 6.54 -19.25 -11.31
CA THR A 176 6.97 -17.89 -10.99
C THR A 176 5.85 -16.92 -11.32
N SER A 177 5.33 -16.23 -10.30
CA SER A 177 4.35 -15.16 -10.45
C SER A 177 5.01 -13.80 -10.30
N ALA A 178 4.79 -12.90 -11.26
CA ALA A 178 5.32 -11.54 -11.27
C ALA A 178 4.31 -10.61 -10.57
N ASN A 179 4.57 -10.27 -9.30
CA ASN A 179 3.68 -9.47 -8.46
C ASN A 179 4.46 -8.66 -7.43
N SER A 180 3.89 -7.56 -6.92
CA SER A 180 4.39 -6.91 -5.71
C SER A 180 4.41 -7.88 -4.54
N LEU A 181 5.50 -7.86 -3.75
CA LEU A 181 5.72 -8.85 -2.69
C LEU A 181 4.73 -8.72 -1.54
N SER A 182 4.19 -7.54 -1.26
CA SER A 182 3.23 -7.30 -0.18
C SER A 182 1.78 -7.18 -0.66
N SER A 183 1.52 -7.30 -1.97
CA SER A 183 0.17 -7.20 -2.52
C SER A 183 -0.71 -8.41 -2.16
N SER A 184 -2.03 -8.20 -2.12
CA SER A 184 -3.00 -9.31 -1.96
C SER A 184 -2.87 -10.33 -3.09
N SER A 185 -2.69 -9.88 -4.33
CA SER A 185 -2.44 -10.75 -5.48
C SER A 185 -1.18 -11.59 -5.33
N GLY A 186 -0.08 -11.02 -4.79
CA GLY A 186 1.12 -11.77 -4.45
C GLY A 186 0.88 -12.80 -3.35
N ASN A 187 0.07 -12.47 -2.35
CA ASN A 187 -0.29 -13.41 -1.29
C ASN A 187 -1.17 -14.55 -1.83
N ILE A 188 -2.12 -14.25 -2.72
CA ILE A 188 -2.91 -15.26 -3.43
C ILE A 188 -1.96 -16.20 -4.22
N ALA A 189 -1.01 -15.67 -4.99
CA ALA A 189 -0.05 -16.50 -5.72
C ALA A 189 0.73 -17.44 -4.79
N ARG A 190 1.23 -16.93 -3.65
CA ARG A 190 1.94 -17.74 -2.64
C ARG A 190 1.06 -18.83 -2.02
N SER A 191 -0.21 -18.55 -1.72
CA SER A 191 -1.13 -19.54 -1.13
C SER A 191 -1.32 -20.76 -2.03
N TYR A 192 -1.22 -20.57 -3.35
CA TYR A 192 -1.22 -21.64 -4.35
C TYR A 192 0.17 -22.20 -4.67
N GLY A 193 1.20 -21.77 -3.93
CA GLY A 193 2.56 -22.33 -4.02
C GLY A 193 3.42 -21.75 -5.15
N ALA A 194 3.10 -20.58 -5.66
CA ALA A 194 3.96 -19.85 -6.59
C ALA A 194 5.13 -19.18 -5.86
N GLU A 195 6.25 -19.02 -6.57
CA GLU A 195 7.36 -18.17 -6.18
C GLU A 195 7.14 -16.76 -6.76
N LEU A 196 7.44 -15.71 -5.98
CA LEU A 196 7.24 -14.35 -6.46
C LEU A 196 8.51 -13.74 -7.05
N THR A 197 8.34 -13.01 -8.14
CA THR A 197 9.28 -12.03 -8.67
C THR A 197 8.65 -10.65 -8.55
N GLU A 198 9.36 -9.70 -7.88
CA GLU A 198 8.88 -8.33 -7.72
C GLU A 198 8.62 -7.66 -9.07
N ALA A 199 7.39 -7.20 -9.26
CA ALA A 199 6.97 -6.52 -10.47
C ALA A 199 5.68 -5.70 -10.26
N SER A 200 5.56 -4.56 -10.93
CA SER A 200 4.27 -3.91 -11.18
C SER A 200 3.46 -4.72 -12.20
N LEU A 201 2.18 -4.35 -12.41
CA LEU A 201 1.35 -5.01 -13.44
C LEU A 201 2.00 -4.98 -14.82
N GLU A 202 2.44 -3.81 -15.28
CA GLU A 202 3.05 -3.65 -16.60
C GLU A 202 4.35 -4.46 -16.73
N GLN A 203 5.20 -4.41 -15.70
CA GLN A 203 6.42 -5.22 -15.67
C GLN A 203 6.12 -6.72 -15.69
N GLY A 204 5.10 -7.15 -14.95
CA GLY A 204 4.63 -8.53 -14.92
C GLY A 204 4.17 -9.02 -16.29
N MET A 205 3.36 -8.21 -16.99
CA MET A 205 2.93 -8.49 -18.35
C MET A 205 4.13 -8.67 -19.32
N LEU A 206 5.15 -7.81 -19.21
CA LEU A 206 6.37 -7.93 -20.02
C LEU A 206 7.17 -9.19 -19.67
N LEU A 207 7.30 -9.51 -18.37
CA LEU A 207 8.03 -10.71 -17.93
C LEU A 207 7.38 -12.00 -18.43
N ILE A 208 6.04 -12.05 -18.45
CA ILE A 208 5.28 -13.18 -19.00
C ILE A 208 5.56 -13.34 -20.51
N GLN A 209 5.44 -12.26 -21.27
CA GLN A 209 5.70 -12.27 -22.72
C GLN A 209 7.12 -12.71 -23.07
N GLN A 210 8.09 -12.33 -22.21
CA GLN A 210 9.50 -12.73 -22.34
C GLN A 210 9.80 -14.15 -21.85
N GLY A 211 8.83 -14.85 -21.26
CA GLY A 211 9.04 -16.17 -20.64
C GLY A 211 9.93 -16.13 -19.38
N ARG A 212 10.00 -14.98 -18.70
CA ARG A 212 10.76 -14.77 -17.45
C ARG A 212 9.91 -14.92 -16.20
N ALA A 213 8.59 -14.88 -16.34
CA ALA A 213 7.61 -15.30 -15.36
C ALA A 213 6.56 -16.18 -16.04
N ASP A 214 5.93 -17.06 -15.28
CA ASP A 214 4.89 -17.95 -15.77
C ASP A 214 3.53 -17.26 -15.79
N CYS A 215 3.27 -16.37 -14.83
CA CYS A 215 1.99 -15.69 -14.64
C CYS A 215 2.13 -14.37 -13.90
N THR A 216 1.03 -13.62 -13.86
CA THR A 216 0.76 -12.55 -12.90
C THR A 216 -0.70 -12.61 -12.46
N ILE A 217 -1.01 -12.04 -11.32
CA ILE A 217 -2.37 -11.93 -10.78
C ILE A 217 -2.63 -10.46 -10.51
N ASN A 218 -3.78 -9.95 -10.97
CA ASN A 218 -4.16 -8.56 -10.70
C ASN A 218 -5.67 -8.40 -10.85
N ASP A 219 -6.17 -7.17 -10.63
CA ASP A 219 -7.55 -6.84 -10.93
C ASP A 219 -7.85 -6.93 -12.43
N ALA A 220 -8.99 -7.52 -12.76
CA ALA A 220 -9.38 -7.77 -14.15
C ALA A 220 -9.63 -6.48 -14.95
N ALA A 221 -10.07 -5.39 -14.29
CA ALA A 221 -10.26 -4.11 -14.98
C ALA A 221 -8.92 -3.55 -15.44
N SER A 222 -7.89 -3.58 -14.60
CA SER A 222 -6.54 -3.14 -14.96
C SER A 222 -5.89 -4.04 -16.00
N ILE A 223 -6.08 -5.36 -15.90
CA ILE A 223 -5.63 -6.31 -16.94
C ILE A 223 -6.28 -5.98 -18.29
N ASN A 224 -7.59 -5.75 -18.32
CA ASN A 224 -8.31 -5.43 -19.53
C ASN A 224 -7.91 -4.05 -20.10
N ALA A 225 -7.66 -3.06 -19.24
CA ALA A 225 -7.13 -1.76 -19.65
C ALA A 225 -5.76 -1.92 -20.31
N TYR A 226 -4.83 -2.67 -19.68
CA TYR A 226 -3.53 -2.98 -20.29
C TYR A 226 -3.66 -3.68 -21.65
N MET A 227 -4.49 -4.71 -21.75
CA MET A 227 -4.69 -5.47 -23.01
C MET A 227 -5.30 -4.59 -24.10
N LYS A 228 -6.20 -3.68 -23.74
CA LYS A 228 -6.79 -2.71 -24.67
C LYS A 228 -5.76 -1.70 -25.17
N ALA A 229 -4.89 -1.21 -24.29
CA ALA A 229 -3.81 -0.29 -24.65
C ALA A 229 -2.69 -0.98 -25.44
N ASN A 230 -2.52 -2.29 -25.27
CA ASN A 230 -1.46 -3.10 -25.88
C ASN A 230 -2.06 -4.29 -26.66
N PRO A 231 -2.76 -4.07 -27.79
CA PRO A 231 -3.49 -5.13 -28.50
C PRO A 231 -2.61 -6.25 -29.08
N ASP A 232 -1.31 -5.99 -29.21
CA ASP A 232 -0.31 -6.96 -29.68
C ASP A 232 0.35 -7.74 -28.52
N ALA A 233 -0.02 -7.47 -27.27
CA ALA A 233 0.52 -8.18 -26.12
C ALA A 233 0.09 -9.65 -26.13
N ASP A 234 1.08 -10.56 -26.14
CA ASP A 234 0.86 -12.01 -26.14
C ASP A 234 0.55 -12.53 -24.73
N VAL A 235 -0.60 -12.12 -24.19
CA VAL A 235 -1.11 -12.52 -22.87
C VAL A 235 -2.60 -12.81 -22.93
N LYS A 236 -3.10 -13.61 -21.97
CA LYS A 236 -4.53 -13.89 -21.80
C LYS A 236 -4.89 -14.10 -20.33
N ILE A 237 -6.14 -13.83 -19.97
CA ILE A 237 -6.72 -14.26 -18.71
C ILE A 237 -6.95 -15.80 -18.79
N ALA A 238 -6.37 -16.53 -17.84
CA ALA A 238 -6.54 -17.97 -17.72
C ALA A 238 -7.71 -18.33 -16.79
N ALA A 239 -7.89 -17.59 -15.69
CA ALA A 239 -8.94 -17.84 -14.71
C ALA A 239 -9.26 -16.59 -13.91
N TYR A 240 -10.45 -16.53 -13.28
CA TYR A 240 -10.81 -15.57 -12.25
C TYR A 240 -10.69 -16.22 -10.88
N TYR A 241 -10.33 -15.41 -9.89
CA TYR A 241 -10.20 -15.84 -8.51
C TYR A 241 -11.58 -15.89 -7.83
N GLU A 242 -11.83 -16.98 -7.14
CA GLU A 242 -12.98 -17.12 -6.25
C GLU A 242 -12.47 -16.96 -4.82
N PRO A 243 -12.75 -15.84 -4.12
CA PRO A 243 -12.18 -15.58 -2.81
C PRO A 243 -12.75 -16.53 -1.75
N GLU A 244 -11.86 -17.04 -0.90
CA GLU A 244 -12.29 -17.78 0.30
C GLU A 244 -12.84 -16.83 1.36
N ASN A 245 -12.35 -15.58 1.38
CA ASN A 245 -12.75 -14.53 2.30
C ASN A 245 -12.96 -13.20 1.54
N GLU A 246 -14.04 -12.51 1.85
CA GLU A 246 -14.40 -11.25 1.19
C GLU A 246 -13.30 -10.21 1.26
N TYR A 247 -12.53 -10.13 2.37
CA TYR A 247 -11.46 -9.17 2.52
C TYR A 247 -10.34 -9.31 1.46
N GLU A 248 -10.24 -10.45 0.79
CA GLU A 248 -9.21 -10.70 -0.24
C GLU A 248 -9.43 -9.89 -1.52
N ILE A 249 -10.65 -9.44 -1.73
CA ILE A 249 -11.07 -8.65 -2.90
C ILE A 249 -11.60 -7.26 -2.53
N GLN A 250 -11.75 -6.95 -1.25
CA GLN A 250 -12.24 -5.65 -0.80
C GLN A 250 -11.15 -4.59 -0.84
N SER A 251 -11.54 -3.36 -1.16
CA SER A 251 -10.67 -2.18 -1.11
C SER A 251 -11.03 -1.31 0.08
N SER A 252 -10.03 -0.98 0.91
CA SER A 252 -10.16 -0.16 2.13
C SER A 252 -9.10 0.93 2.15
N VAL A 253 -9.38 2.02 2.85
CA VAL A 253 -8.38 3.05 3.15
C VAL A 253 -7.46 2.54 4.26
N MET A 254 -6.15 2.69 4.07
CA MET A 254 -5.15 2.35 5.09
C MET A 254 -4.67 3.62 5.78
N CYS A 255 -4.80 3.68 7.11
CA CYS A 255 -4.26 4.72 7.98
C CYS A 255 -3.19 4.14 8.90
N ARG A 256 -2.26 4.96 9.42
CA ARG A 256 -1.34 4.51 10.47
C ARG A 256 -2.10 3.98 11.68
N LYS A 257 -1.47 3.14 12.48
CA LYS A 257 -2.13 2.49 13.62
C LYS A 257 -2.59 3.47 14.68
N GLU A 258 -1.86 4.54 14.87
CA GLU A 258 -2.14 5.64 15.81
C GLU A 258 -3.24 6.59 15.31
N ASP A 259 -3.47 6.71 14.00
CA ASP A 259 -4.39 7.65 13.38
C ASP A 259 -5.85 7.12 13.37
N LYS A 260 -6.31 6.69 14.53
CA LYS A 260 -7.66 6.11 14.68
C LYS A 260 -8.79 7.12 14.45
N ALA A 261 -8.65 8.35 14.95
CA ALA A 261 -9.67 9.37 14.79
C ALA A 261 -9.90 9.74 13.33
N LEU A 262 -8.83 9.81 12.53
CA LEU A 262 -8.91 10.00 11.09
C LEU A 262 -9.62 8.82 10.40
N CYS A 263 -9.22 7.58 10.73
CA CYS A 263 -9.83 6.38 10.16
C CYS A 263 -11.33 6.28 10.48
N ASP A 264 -11.74 6.57 11.72
CA ASP A 264 -13.15 6.57 12.13
C ASP A 264 -13.97 7.63 11.35
N ALA A 265 -13.39 8.82 11.10
CA ALA A 265 -14.04 9.86 10.30
C ALA A 265 -14.15 9.45 8.82
N ILE A 266 -13.14 8.79 8.27
CA ILE A 266 -13.14 8.21 6.92
C ILE A 266 -14.21 7.12 6.81
N ASN A 267 -14.36 6.24 7.80
CA ASN A 267 -15.43 5.24 7.81
C ASN A 267 -16.81 5.87 7.69
N LYS A 268 -17.05 6.95 8.45
CA LYS A 268 -18.31 7.68 8.34
C LYS A 268 -18.52 8.23 6.92
N ALA A 269 -17.48 8.82 6.33
CA ALA A 269 -17.53 9.32 4.96
C ALA A 269 -17.83 8.20 3.95
N ILE A 270 -17.19 7.03 4.08
CA ILE A 270 -17.42 5.85 3.22
C ILE A 270 -18.88 5.38 3.32
N HIS A 271 -19.42 5.27 4.53
CA HIS A 271 -20.81 4.87 4.72
C HIS A 271 -21.80 5.84 4.06
N GLU A 272 -21.53 7.15 4.13
CA GLU A 272 -22.33 8.17 3.43
C GLU A 272 -22.21 8.02 1.91
N ILE A 273 -21.00 7.83 1.37
CA ILE A 273 -20.71 7.65 -0.07
C ILE A 273 -21.41 6.41 -0.63
N ILE A 274 -21.44 5.32 0.13
CA ILE A 274 -22.15 4.11 -0.27
C ILE A 274 -23.66 4.31 -0.21
N SER A 275 -24.17 4.84 0.93
CA SER A 275 -25.62 4.95 1.17
C SER A 275 -26.32 5.93 0.25
N ASP A 276 -25.66 6.98 -0.22
CA ASP A 276 -26.21 7.96 -1.16
C ASP A 276 -26.05 7.56 -2.64
N GLY A 277 -25.40 6.40 -2.89
CA GLY A 277 -25.18 5.82 -4.21
C GLY A 277 -24.02 6.45 -4.99
N THR A 278 -23.21 7.31 -4.37
CA THR A 278 -22.04 7.92 -5.03
C THR A 278 -21.02 6.87 -5.42
N ALA A 279 -20.69 5.92 -4.51
CA ALA A 279 -19.73 4.82 -4.80
C ALA A 279 -20.17 4.00 -6.02
N LYS A 280 -21.45 3.64 -6.07
CA LYS A 280 -22.01 2.91 -7.22
C LYS A 280 -21.87 3.66 -8.54
N LYS A 281 -22.17 4.96 -8.55
CA LYS A 281 -22.03 5.80 -9.76
C LYS A 281 -20.58 5.90 -10.22
N LEU A 282 -19.63 6.03 -9.29
CA LEU A 282 -18.21 6.01 -9.64
C LEU A 282 -17.80 4.66 -10.21
N ALA A 283 -18.24 3.55 -9.60
CA ALA A 283 -17.97 2.22 -10.13
C ALA A 283 -18.59 2.02 -11.53
N GLU A 284 -19.82 2.50 -11.78
CA GLU A 284 -20.44 2.49 -13.10
C GLU A 284 -19.62 3.28 -14.14
N GLN A 285 -19.08 4.43 -13.75
CA GLN A 285 -18.27 5.28 -14.62
C GLN A 285 -16.97 4.61 -15.06
N TYR A 286 -16.24 3.97 -14.14
CA TYR A 286 -14.91 3.45 -14.40
C TYR A 286 -14.88 1.97 -14.80
N PHE A 287 -15.83 1.17 -14.32
CA PHE A 287 -15.86 -0.28 -14.55
C PHE A 287 -17.07 -0.77 -15.34
N GLY A 288 -18.06 0.09 -15.52
CA GLY A 288 -19.32 -0.24 -16.22
C GLY A 288 -20.44 -0.70 -15.28
N GLU A 289 -21.68 -0.59 -15.78
CA GLU A 289 -22.91 -0.88 -15.02
C GLU A 289 -22.99 -2.34 -14.55
N ASP A 290 -22.56 -3.27 -15.39
CA ASP A 290 -22.59 -4.71 -15.07
C ASP A 290 -21.69 -5.03 -13.86
N PHE A 291 -20.48 -4.46 -13.81
CA PHE A 291 -19.57 -4.61 -12.66
C PHE A 291 -20.20 -4.00 -11.40
N ALA A 292 -20.58 -2.72 -11.45
CA ALA A 292 -21.11 -1.98 -10.29
C ALA A 292 -22.36 -2.64 -9.70
N SER A 293 -23.21 -3.27 -10.53
CA SER A 293 -24.41 -3.96 -10.10
C SER A 293 -24.13 -5.28 -9.39
N ASN A 294 -22.94 -5.84 -9.56
CA ASN A 294 -22.53 -7.10 -8.94
C ASN A 294 -21.74 -6.90 -7.65
N VAL A 295 -21.19 -5.70 -7.40
CA VAL A 295 -20.49 -5.37 -6.14
C VAL A 295 -21.49 -5.47 -4.97
N SER A 296 -21.14 -6.28 -3.98
CA SER A 296 -22.03 -6.58 -2.85
C SER A 296 -22.27 -5.36 -1.96
N LEU A 297 -21.26 -4.48 -1.85
CA LEU A 297 -21.30 -3.25 -1.06
C LEU A 297 -22.29 -2.20 -1.58
N TYR A 298 -22.73 -2.29 -2.85
CA TYR A 298 -23.60 -1.28 -3.48
C TYR A 298 -25.06 -1.76 -3.62
N LYS A 299 -25.39 -2.90 -3.01
CA LYS A 299 -26.75 -3.47 -2.95
C LYS A 299 -27.44 -3.03 -1.69
#